data_6589f382e73c8d0f72648099b0c3c4f9
#
_entry.id   6589f382e73c8d0f72648099b0c3c4f9
#
_cell.length_a   1.000
_cell.length_b   1.000
_cell.length_c   1.000
_cell.angle_alpha   90.00
_cell.angle_beta   90.00
_cell.angle_gamma   90.00
#
_symmetry.space_group_name_H-M   'P 1'
#
loop_
_entity.id
_entity.type
_entity.pdbx_description
1 polymer ?
#
loop_
_entity_poly.entity_id
_entity_poly.type
_entity_poly.pdbx_seq_one_letter_code
_entity_poly.pdbx_strand_id
1 'polypeptide(L)'
;MKKLIGIFTASVLLTMPAFAQRGQEQHGKPAEVGGGHIPPKGPAPVKHAAPAPKEGAQAHFNEKDGHPNAPHVDVKGNKWVGHDTGPNDARYHMDHPWAHGHFTGGIGKGHSWHLAGGGPSRFWFNNFYWSVSAVDLALCADWNWGGDDVVIYDDPDHVGWYLAYNVRLGTYVHVEYLGNQ
;
A
#
# COMPACT_ATOMS: atom_id res chain seq x y z
N MET A 1 -50.80 -71.35 20.77
CA MET A 1 -50.59 -70.30 19.77
C MET A 1 -50.62 -68.96 20.50
N LYS A 2 -49.43 -68.39 20.86
CA LYS A 2 -49.31 -67.06 21.46
C LYS A 2 -48.29 -66.29 20.65
N LYS A 3 -48.77 -65.26 19.94
CA LYS A 3 -47.94 -64.33 19.15
C LYS A 3 -47.39 -63.30 20.07
N LEU A 4 -46.06 -63.23 20.18
CA LEU A 4 -45.33 -62.11 20.83
C LEU A 4 -45.15 -61.02 19.79
N ILE A 5 -45.66 -59.85 20.11
CA ILE A 5 -45.44 -58.61 19.36
C ILE A 5 -44.24 -57.85 20.03
N GLY A 6 -43.11 -57.81 19.34
CA GLY A 6 -41.98 -57.04 19.77
C GLY A 6 -42.14 -55.58 19.34
N ILE A 7 -42.09 -54.70 20.32
CA ILE A 7 -42.09 -53.25 20.10
C ILE A 7 -40.66 -52.81 19.89
N PHE A 8 -40.33 -52.36 18.67
CA PHE A 8 -39.06 -51.71 18.35
C PHE A 8 -39.19 -50.21 18.64
N THR A 9 -38.58 -49.76 19.69
CA THR A 9 -38.39 -48.33 19.96
C THR A 9 -37.20 -47.82 19.14
N ALA A 10 -37.49 -47.11 18.07
CA ALA A 10 -36.43 -46.41 17.31
C ALA A 10 -36.07 -45.09 18.00
N SER A 11 -34.89 -45.05 18.62
CA SER A 11 -34.32 -43.81 19.14
C SER A 11 -33.76 -42.99 17.97
N VAL A 12 -34.46 -41.92 17.62
CA VAL A 12 -33.95 -40.91 16.69
C VAL A 12 -33.00 -40.01 17.41
N LEU A 13 -31.69 -40.19 17.18
CA LEU A 13 -30.67 -39.20 17.56
C LEU A 13 -30.76 -38.00 16.61
N LEU A 14 -31.33 -36.91 17.09
CA LEU A 14 -31.20 -35.60 16.42
C LEU A 14 -29.75 -35.11 16.57
N THR A 15 -28.95 -35.32 15.56
CA THR A 15 -27.69 -34.59 15.42
C THR A 15 -27.97 -33.19 14.91
N MET A 16 -27.95 -32.20 15.80
CA MET A 16 -27.95 -30.80 15.39
C MET A 16 -26.61 -30.47 14.73
N PRO A 17 -26.57 -29.95 13.51
CA PRO A 17 -25.36 -29.38 12.99
C PRO A 17 -25.04 -28.11 13.79
N ALA A 18 -23.90 -28.13 14.50
CA ALA A 18 -23.30 -26.91 15.03
C ALA A 18 -22.94 -26.02 13.84
N PHE A 19 -23.80 -25.06 13.55
CA PHE A 19 -23.39 -23.91 12.70
C PHE A 19 -22.32 -23.19 13.47
N ALA A 20 -21.05 -23.47 13.11
CA ALA A 20 -19.96 -22.60 13.42
C ALA A 20 -20.29 -21.25 12.74
N GLN A 21 -20.79 -20.30 13.51
CA GLN A 21 -20.79 -18.90 13.13
C GLN A 21 -19.32 -18.52 12.97
N ARG A 22 -18.82 -18.67 11.74
CA ARG A 22 -17.66 -17.95 11.29
C ARG A 22 -18.03 -16.48 11.41
N GLY A 23 -17.52 -15.84 12.46
CA GLY A 23 -17.56 -14.39 12.56
C GLY A 23 -17.05 -13.85 11.22
N GLN A 24 -17.94 -13.23 10.45
CA GLN A 24 -17.51 -12.31 9.43
C GLN A 24 -16.80 -11.20 10.19
N GLU A 25 -15.46 -11.28 10.23
CA GLU A 25 -14.66 -10.11 10.43
C GLU A 25 -15.12 -9.15 9.33
N GLN A 26 -15.93 -8.19 9.71
CA GLN A 26 -16.12 -7.00 8.90
C GLN A 26 -14.74 -6.35 8.80
N HIS A 27 -14.01 -6.71 7.73
CA HIS A 27 -12.95 -5.87 7.25
C HIS A 27 -13.61 -4.51 7.01
N GLY A 28 -13.43 -3.59 7.96
CA GLY A 28 -13.85 -2.21 7.79
C GLY A 28 -13.33 -1.76 6.44
N LYS A 29 -14.19 -1.10 5.64
CA LYS A 29 -13.74 -0.50 4.38
C LYS A 29 -12.45 0.25 4.68
N PRO A 30 -11.34 -0.01 3.94
CA PRO A 30 -10.11 0.71 4.12
C PRO A 30 -10.41 2.21 4.05
N ALA A 31 -9.84 3.00 4.96
CA ALA A 31 -10.09 4.42 5.01
C ALA A 31 -9.68 5.07 3.67
N GLU A 32 -10.62 5.61 2.94
CA GLU A 32 -10.38 6.38 1.72
C GLU A 32 -9.90 7.78 2.10
N VAL A 33 -8.60 7.94 2.32
CA VAL A 33 -8.03 9.23 2.72
C VAL A 33 -7.80 10.14 1.50
N GLY A 34 -7.37 9.57 0.39
CA GLY A 34 -7.06 10.31 -0.85
C GLY A 34 -8.28 10.66 -1.69
N GLY A 35 -9.38 9.88 -1.55
CA GLY A 35 -10.65 10.16 -2.23
C GLY A 35 -10.56 10.34 -3.75
N GLY A 36 -9.56 9.75 -4.41
CA GLY A 36 -9.35 9.88 -5.85
C GLY A 36 -8.57 11.14 -6.26
N HIS A 37 -8.04 11.92 -5.33
CA HIS A 37 -7.22 13.09 -5.66
C HIS A 37 -5.84 12.67 -6.19
N ILE A 38 -5.47 13.18 -7.36
CA ILE A 38 -4.15 12.96 -7.95
C ILE A 38 -3.39 14.29 -7.97
N PRO A 39 -2.24 14.38 -7.28
CA PRO A 39 -1.42 15.59 -7.28
C PRO A 39 -0.95 15.96 -8.69
N PRO A 40 -0.98 17.24 -9.08
CA PRO A 40 -0.55 17.65 -10.42
C PRO A 40 0.96 17.51 -10.65
N LYS A 41 1.75 17.56 -9.58
CA LYS A 41 3.22 17.46 -9.59
C LYS A 41 3.67 16.47 -8.56
N GLY A 42 4.83 15.85 -8.78
CA GLY A 42 5.53 15.06 -7.79
C GLY A 42 6.02 15.89 -6.61
N PRO A 43 6.68 15.27 -5.62
CA PRO A 43 7.19 15.98 -4.45
C PRO A 43 8.16 17.08 -4.87
N ALA A 44 8.09 18.22 -4.19
CA ALA A 44 9.09 19.26 -4.37
C ALA A 44 10.42 18.79 -3.78
N PRO A 45 11.56 19.12 -4.41
CA PRO A 45 12.87 18.86 -3.83
C PRO A 45 12.95 19.45 -2.42
N VAL A 46 13.49 18.67 -1.48
CA VAL A 46 13.67 19.15 -0.11
C VAL A 46 14.66 20.30 -0.10
N LYS A 47 14.23 21.47 0.32
CA LYS A 47 15.16 22.57 0.57
C LYS A 47 15.94 22.22 1.83
N HIS A 48 17.22 21.89 1.68
CA HIS A 48 18.10 21.66 2.82
C HIS A 48 18.20 22.94 3.65
N ALA A 49 17.45 23.00 4.72
CA ALA A 49 17.62 24.00 5.77
C ALA A 49 17.92 23.24 7.06
N ALA A 50 19.18 23.31 7.47
CA ALA A 50 19.73 22.88 8.74
C ALA A 50 20.08 21.37 8.88
N PRO A 51 21.06 21.06 9.77
CA PRO A 51 21.59 19.70 9.94
C PRO A 51 20.49 18.75 10.40
N ALA A 52 20.53 17.53 9.88
CA ALA A 52 19.59 16.47 10.15
C ALA A 52 19.25 16.34 11.63
N PRO A 53 17.97 16.17 12.01
CA PRO A 53 17.61 15.74 13.36
C PRO A 53 18.36 14.44 13.65
N LYS A 54 18.99 14.37 14.82
CA LYS A 54 19.67 13.18 15.32
C LYS A 54 18.76 11.96 15.13
N GLU A 55 19.36 10.85 14.68
CA GLU A 55 18.70 9.53 14.60
C GLU A 55 17.74 9.32 15.79
N GLY A 56 16.48 9.08 15.48
CA GLY A 56 15.43 8.82 16.49
C GLY A 56 14.18 9.67 16.39
N ALA A 57 14.18 10.75 15.64
CA ALA A 57 12.94 11.48 15.38
C ALA A 57 12.24 10.88 14.14
N GLN A 58 11.59 9.74 14.29
CA GLN A 58 10.49 9.38 13.42
C GLN A 58 9.51 10.55 13.52
N ALA A 59 9.24 11.21 12.40
CA ALA A 59 8.20 12.20 12.33
C ALA A 59 6.88 11.49 12.71
N HIS A 60 6.45 11.65 13.95
CA HIS A 60 5.16 11.19 14.39
C HIS A 60 4.11 12.05 13.70
N PHE A 61 3.61 11.57 12.59
CA PHE A 61 2.41 12.13 12.00
C PHE A 61 1.28 11.88 13.00
N ASN A 62 0.77 12.95 13.62
CA ASN A 62 -0.33 12.84 14.56
C ASN A 62 -1.56 12.30 13.83
N GLU A 63 -2.05 11.16 14.25
CA GLU A 63 -3.32 10.57 13.80
C GLU A 63 -4.55 11.43 14.19
N LYS A 64 -4.32 12.56 14.85
CA LYS A 64 -5.40 13.48 15.20
C LYS A 64 -5.94 14.14 13.94
N ASP A 65 -7.24 14.01 13.76
CA ASP A 65 -8.05 14.69 12.75
C ASP A 65 -8.01 14.09 11.33
N GLY A 66 -7.91 12.75 11.20
CA GLY A 66 -8.03 12.09 9.91
C GLY A 66 -6.79 12.22 9.02
N HIS A 67 -5.64 12.56 9.57
CA HIS A 67 -4.36 12.51 8.88
C HIS A 67 -3.80 11.08 8.93
N PRO A 68 -3.44 10.48 7.77
CA PRO A 68 -2.86 9.15 7.75
C PRO A 68 -1.46 9.16 8.39
N ASN A 69 -1.14 8.11 9.15
CA ASN A 69 0.21 7.91 9.71
C ASN A 69 1.21 7.38 8.68
N ALA A 70 1.11 7.81 7.45
CA ALA A 70 1.97 7.43 6.34
C ALA A 70 2.28 8.66 5.49
N PRO A 71 3.38 8.67 4.73
CA PRO A 71 3.65 9.73 3.78
C PRO A 71 2.46 9.89 2.83
N HIS A 72 1.97 11.10 2.71
CA HIS A 72 0.73 11.39 1.98
C HIS A 72 0.76 12.75 1.30
N VAL A 73 -0.24 12.99 0.48
CA VAL A 73 -0.50 14.31 -0.08
C VAL A 73 -1.64 14.97 0.69
N ASP A 74 -1.41 16.17 1.21
CA ASP A 74 -2.48 16.99 1.75
C ASP A 74 -3.37 17.46 0.59
N VAL A 75 -4.58 16.89 0.52
CA VAL A 75 -5.54 17.16 -0.54
C VAL A 75 -5.92 18.64 -0.62
N LYS A 76 -6.05 19.33 0.51
CA LYS A 76 -6.44 20.74 0.54
C LYS A 76 -5.33 21.66 0.08
N GLY A 77 -4.09 21.36 0.46
CA GLY A 77 -2.92 22.15 0.12
C GLY A 77 -2.14 21.64 -1.09
N ASN A 78 -2.47 20.45 -1.59
CA ASN A 78 -1.71 19.74 -2.62
C ASN A 78 -0.22 19.64 -2.28
N LYS A 79 0.08 19.43 -1.00
CA LYS A 79 1.43 19.38 -0.45
C LYS A 79 1.81 17.95 -0.12
N TRP A 80 3.00 17.53 -0.55
CA TRP A 80 3.59 16.27 -0.14
C TRP A 80 4.07 16.35 1.31
N VAL A 81 3.69 15.37 2.12
CA VAL A 81 3.96 15.30 3.56
C VAL A 81 4.53 13.92 3.91
N GLY A 82 5.64 13.88 4.59
CA GLY A 82 6.37 12.65 4.92
C GLY A 82 7.70 12.57 4.19
N HIS A 83 8.43 11.49 4.24
CA HIS A 83 9.74 11.27 3.58
C HIS A 83 10.65 12.50 3.47
N ASP A 84 10.73 13.27 4.54
CA ASP A 84 11.48 14.52 4.60
C ASP A 84 12.94 14.24 5.01
N THR A 85 13.57 13.31 4.32
CA THR A 85 14.91 12.82 4.69
C THR A 85 16.00 13.34 3.78
N GLY A 86 15.63 13.86 2.61
CA GLY A 86 16.54 14.45 1.64
C GLY A 86 17.48 13.43 0.97
N PRO A 87 18.28 13.90 -0.02
CA PRO A 87 19.03 13.04 -0.93
C PRO A 87 20.18 12.24 -0.29
N ASN A 88 20.52 12.53 0.95
CA ASN A 88 21.60 11.83 1.66
C ASN A 88 21.08 10.75 2.63
N ASP A 89 19.80 10.40 2.57
CA ASP A 89 19.27 9.34 3.42
C ASP A 89 19.79 7.96 2.98
N ALA A 90 20.66 7.40 3.82
CA ALA A 90 21.28 6.10 3.55
C ALA A 90 20.27 4.95 3.39
N ARG A 91 19.05 5.09 3.89
CA ARG A 91 17.99 4.07 3.76
C ARG A 91 17.49 3.90 2.33
N TYR A 92 17.64 4.95 1.51
CA TYR A 92 17.24 4.93 0.09
C TYR A 92 18.46 4.92 -0.85
N HIS A 93 19.66 4.63 -0.32
CA HIS A 93 20.83 4.44 -1.17
C HIS A 93 20.71 3.13 -1.94
N MET A 94 20.92 3.19 -3.25
CA MET A 94 21.00 2.03 -4.13
C MET A 94 22.42 1.85 -4.64
N ASP A 95 22.98 0.65 -4.51
CA ASP A 95 24.30 0.33 -5.06
C ASP A 95 24.29 0.35 -6.60
N HIS A 96 23.18 0.01 -7.21
CA HIS A 96 22.99 -0.06 -8.66
C HIS A 96 21.68 0.63 -9.08
N PRO A 97 21.62 1.98 -8.99
CA PRO A 97 20.46 2.70 -9.49
C PRO A 97 20.23 2.38 -10.96
N TRP A 98 18.98 2.21 -11.34
CA TRP A 98 18.57 1.91 -12.71
C TRP A 98 19.07 0.56 -13.26
N ALA A 99 19.31 -0.43 -12.38
CA ALA A 99 19.76 -1.77 -12.79
C ALA A 99 18.84 -2.41 -13.85
N HIS A 100 17.57 -2.08 -13.82
CA HIS A 100 16.54 -2.57 -14.76
C HIS A 100 16.10 -1.52 -15.79
N GLY A 101 16.87 -0.44 -15.93
CA GLY A 101 16.54 0.69 -16.81
C GLY A 101 15.56 1.67 -16.18
N HIS A 102 15.12 2.62 -17.01
CA HIS A 102 14.13 3.63 -16.61
C HIS A 102 12.72 3.20 -17.00
N PHE A 103 11.75 3.55 -16.17
CA PHE A 103 10.35 3.34 -16.48
C PHE A 103 9.91 4.22 -17.66
N THR A 104 9.32 3.62 -18.66
CA THR A 104 8.90 4.28 -19.91
C THR A 104 7.39 4.37 -20.09
N GLY A 105 6.62 3.87 -19.13
CA GLY A 105 5.16 3.79 -19.23
C GLY A 105 4.41 5.11 -19.02
N GLY A 106 5.10 6.15 -18.56
CA GLY A 106 4.50 7.45 -18.26
C GLY A 106 4.32 7.71 -16.76
N ILE A 107 4.65 8.92 -16.36
CA ILE A 107 4.65 9.40 -14.99
C ILE A 107 3.72 10.59 -14.81
N GLY A 108 3.41 10.90 -13.55
CA GLY A 108 2.60 12.05 -13.15
C GLY A 108 1.11 11.86 -13.37
N LYS A 109 0.34 12.88 -13.03
CA LYS A 109 -1.13 12.80 -12.92
C LYS A 109 -1.87 12.41 -14.20
N GLY A 110 -1.22 12.51 -15.34
CA GLY A 110 -1.79 12.11 -16.64
C GLY A 110 -1.81 10.59 -16.86
N HIS A 111 -1.18 9.82 -15.98
CA HIS A 111 -1.01 8.38 -16.13
C HIS A 111 -1.34 7.68 -14.81
N SER A 112 -2.57 7.19 -14.69
CA SER A 112 -3.00 6.33 -13.60
C SER A 112 -2.93 4.87 -14.03
N TRP A 113 -2.36 4.02 -13.20
CA TRP A 113 -2.13 2.62 -13.46
C TRP A 113 -2.92 1.76 -12.49
N HIS A 114 -3.74 0.85 -13.00
CA HIS A 114 -4.48 -0.10 -12.18
C HIS A 114 -3.56 -1.25 -11.77
N LEU A 115 -3.40 -1.49 -10.46
CA LEU A 115 -2.62 -2.61 -9.94
C LEU A 115 -3.25 -3.94 -10.35
N ALA A 116 -2.44 -4.82 -10.94
CA ALA A 116 -2.92 -6.08 -11.49
C ALA A 116 -2.54 -7.30 -10.63
N GLY A 117 -1.93 -7.10 -9.47
CA GLY A 117 -1.60 -8.15 -8.53
C GLY A 117 -0.24 -8.00 -7.85
N GLY A 118 0.11 -9.00 -7.06
CA GLY A 118 1.37 -9.10 -6.34
C GLY A 118 1.28 -8.66 -4.88
N GLY A 119 2.32 -7.99 -4.44
CA GLY A 119 2.49 -7.49 -3.08
C GLY A 119 3.70 -6.56 -2.99
N PRO A 120 4.08 -6.12 -1.79
CA PRO A 120 5.11 -5.09 -1.66
C PRO A 120 6.48 -5.51 -2.18
N SER A 121 6.86 -6.79 -2.10
CA SER A 121 8.12 -7.29 -2.63
C SER A 121 8.14 -7.39 -4.15
N ARG A 122 6.99 -7.54 -4.78
CA ARG A 122 6.83 -7.52 -6.24
C ARG A 122 5.36 -7.31 -6.58
N PHE A 123 5.05 -6.22 -7.26
CA PHE A 123 3.74 -5.94 -7.83
C PHE A 123 3.88 -5.51 -9.30
N TRP A 124 2.76 -5.45 -10.01
CA TRP A 124 2.79 -5.13 -11.43
C TRP A 124 1.50 -4.44 -11.89
N PHE A 125 1.66 -3.73 -12.96
CA PHE A 125 0.60 -3.22 -13.82
C PHE A 125 1.13 -3.13 -15.26
N ASN A 126 0.29 -3.40 -16.24
CA ASN A 126 0.62 -3.28 -17.67
C ASN A 126 2.00 -3.85 -18.06
N ASN A 127 2.38 -5.02 -17.54
CA ASN A 127 3.67 -5.71 -17.72
C ASN A 127 4.89 -4.98 -17.12
N PHE A 128 4.71 -3.94 -16.37
CA PHE A 128 5.78 -3.28 -15.61
C PHE A 128 5.83 -3.85 -14.20
N TYR A 129 7.00 -4.25 -13.75
CA TYR A 129 7.23 -4.85 -12.44
C TYR A 129 7.94 -3.89 -11.50
N TRP A 130 7.55 -3.94 -10.25
CA TRP A 130 7.99 -3.02 -9.22
C TRP A 130 8.18 -3.71 -7.88
N SER A 131 9.04 -3.14 -7.03
CA SER A 131 9.12 -3.50 -5.61
C SER A 131 9.06 -2.25 -4.75
N VAL A 132 8.46 -2.38 -3.57
CA VAL A 132 8.46 -1.31 -2.55
C VAL A 132 9.78 -1.34 -1.79
N SER A 133 10.31 -0.17 -1.45
CA SER A 133 11.47 -0.04 -0.56
C SER A 133 11.25 -0.80 0.75
N ALA A 134 12.28 -1.51 1.22
CA ALA A 134 12.20 -2.29 2.46
C ALA A 134 11.80 -1.44 3.68
N VAL A 135 12.15 -0.16 3.68
CA VAL A 135 11.82 0.76 4.79
C VAL A 135 10.38 1.28 4.74
N ASP A 136 9.71 1.14 3.60
CA ASP A 136 8.34 1.60 3.38
C ASP A 136 7.29 0.48 3.46
N LEU A 137 7.70 -0.77 3.71
CA LEU A 137 6.78 -1.92 3.69
C LEU A 137 5.57 -1.74 4.60
N ALA A 138 5.76 -1.14 5.77
CA ALA A 138 4.67 -0.88 6.71
C ALA A 138 3.67 0.18 6.21
N LEU A 139 4.09 1.06 5.30
CA LEU A 139 3.28 2.17 4.80
C LEU A 139 2.29 1.75 3.70
N CYS A 140 2.48 0.57 3.14
CA CYS A 140 1.60 0.01 2.10
C CYS A 140 0.74 -1.17 2.59
N ALA A 141 0.58 -1.33 3.91
CA ALA A 141 -0.19 -2.44 4.49
C ALA A 141 -1.66 -2.47 4.01
N ASP A 142 -2.26 -1.30 3.80
CA ASP A 142 -3.66 -1.15 3.39
C ASP A 142 -3.85 -1.06 1.86
N TRP A 143 -2.79 -1.29 1.08
CA TRP A 143 -2.87 -1.29 -0.38
C TRP A 143 -3.59 -2.52 -0.89
N ASN A 144 -4.53 -2.31 -1.80
CA ASN A 144 -5.17 -3.39 -2.57
C ASN A 144 -4.38 -3.64 -3.86
N TRP A 145 -3.44 -4.60 -3.81
CA TRP A 145 -2.51 -4.90 -4.90
C TRP A 145 -3.17 -5.40 -6.20
N GLY A 146 -4.43 -5.76 -6.17
CA GLY A 146 -5.20 -6.18 -7.35
C GLY A 146 -6.38 -5.26 -7.67
N GLY A 147 -6.38 -4.03 -7.16
CA GLY A 147 -7.54 -3.17 -7.33
C GLY A 147 -7.33 -1.68 -7.11
N ASP A 148 -6.21 -1.26 -6.51
CA ASP A 148 -5.93 0.17 -6.36
C ASP A 148 -5.36 0.77 -7.64
N ASP A 149 -5.61 2.05 -7.83
CA ASP A 149 -4.94 2.85 -8.86
C ASP A 149 -3.73 3.56 -8.25
N VAL A 150 -2.63 3.55 -8.97
CA VAL A 150 -1.39 4.22 -8.59
C VAL A 150 -0.93 5.19 -9.67
N VAL A 151 -0.27 6.24 -9.24
CA VAL A 151 0.45 7.19 -10.11
C VAL A 151 1.92 7.14 -9.76
N ILE A 152 2.76 6.99 -10.77
CA ILE A 152 4.22 6.98 -10.59
C ILE A 152 4.77 8.39 -10.78
N TYR A 153 5.62 8.82 -9.87
CA TYR A 153 6.38 10.06 -9.97
C TYR A 153 7.87 9.75 -9.87
N ASP A 154 8.71 10.58 -10.50
CA ASP A 154 10.14 10.53 -10.20
C ASP A 154 10.38 10.93 -8.76
N ASP A 155 11.29 10.25 -8.08
CA ASP A 155 11.79 10.72 -6.80
C ASP A 155 12.90 11.76 -7.06
N PRO A 156 12.72 13.02 -6.65
CA PRO A 156 13.71 14.05 -6.92
C PRO A 156 14.96 13.95 -6.02
N ASP A 157 14.84 13.20 -4.91
CA ASP A 157 15.88 13.16 -3.89
C ASP A 157 16.71 11.87 -3.93
N HIS A 158 16.14 10.75 -4.37
CA HIS A 158 16.82 9.45 -4.27
C HIS A 158 16.99 8.80 -5.64
N VAL A 159 18.23 8.79 -6.11
CA VAL A 159 18.58 8.26 -7.44
C VAL A 159 18.22 6.76 -7.54
N GLY A 160 17.50 6.40 -8.57
CA GLY A 160 17.05 5.01 -8.82
C GLY A 160 15.65 4.70 -8.31
N TRP A 161 15.11 5.57 -7.48
CA TRP A 161 13.77 5.41 -6.93
C TRP A 161 12.72 6.20 -7.70
N TYR A 162 11.51 5.70 -7.61
CA TYR A 162 10.28 6.38 -7.97
C TYR A 162 9.36 6.45 -6.74
N LEU A 163 8.33 7.27 -6.81
CA LEU A 163 7.27 7.32 -5.83
C LEU A 163 5.99 6.76 -6.44
N ALA A 164 5.46 5.69 -5.87
CA ALA A 164 4.15 5.17 -6.22
C ALA A 164 3.11 5.78 -5.27
N TYR A 165 2.21 6.58 -5.84
CA TYR A 165 1.14 7.23 -5.11
C TYR A 165 -0.16 6.44 -5.26
N ASN A 166 -0.71 5.97 -4.14
CA ASN A 166 -2.00 5.28 -4.11
C ASN A 166 -3.14 6.30 -4.12
N VAL A 167 -3.93 6.31 -5.19
CA VAL A 167 -4.98 7.31 -5.42
C VAL A 167 -6.12 7.20 -4.41
N ARG A 168 -6.49 5.99 -4.02
CA ARG A 168 -7.55 5.76 -3.03
C ARG A 168 -7.14 6.25 -1.65
N LEU A 169 -5.94 5.90 -1.21
CA LEU A 169 -5.46 6.20 0.14
C LEU A 169 -4.84 7.60 0.26
N GLY A 170 -4.38 8.18 -0.86
CA GLY A 170 -3.65 9.45 -0.81
C GLY A 170 -2.24 9.31 -0.22
N THR A 171 -1.73 8.10 -0.10
CA THR A 171 -0.42 7.77 0.47
C THR A 171 0.57 7.37 -0.61
N TYR A 172 1.87 7.47 -0.32
CA TYR A 172 2.90 7.08 -1.27
C TYR A 172 4.06 6.35 -0.59
N VAL A 173 4.75 5.55 -1.39
CA VAL A 173 5.94 4.80 -1.00
C VAL A 173 7.01 4.89 -2.08
N HIS A 174 8.27 4.70 -1.70
CA HIS A 174 9.35 4.55 -2.67
C HIS A 174 9.28 3.17 -3.32
N VAL A 175 9.44 3.17 -4.63
CA VAL A 175 9.42 1.94 -5.43
C VAL A 175 10.58 1.90 -6.40
N GLU A 176 11.13 0.70 -6.59
CA GLU A 176 12.12 0.40 -7.61
C GLU A 176 11.44 -0.22 -8.83
N TYR A 177 11.84 0.20 -10.01
CA TYR A 177 11.42 -0.42 -11.25
C TYR A 177 12.26 -1.68 -11.52
N LEU A 178 11.59 -2.82 -11.72
CA LEU A 178 12.20 -4.13 -11.94
C LEU A 178 12.17 -4.56 -13.42
N GLY A 179 11.86 -3.65 -14.32
CA GLY A 179 11.77 -3.95 -15.75
C GLY A 179 10.35 -4.34 -16.19
N ASN A 180 10.25 -4.74 -17.46
CA ASN A 180 9.05 -5.28 -18.08
C ASN A 180 9.30 -6.71 -18.56
N GLN A 181 8.22 -7.47 -18.73
CA GLN A 181 8.23 -8.79 -19.36
C GLN A 181 7.74 -8.70 -20.80
#